data_72f40f50d43acf22c740b662e6b44301
#
_entry.id   72f40f50d43acf22c740b662e6b44301
#
_cell.length_a   1.000
_cell.length_b   1.000
_cell.length_c   1.000
_cell.angle_alpha   90.00
_cell.angle_beta   90.00
_cell.angle_gamma   90.00
#
_symmetry.space_group_name_H-M   'P 1'
#
loop_
_entity.id
_entity.type
_entity.pdbx_description
1 polymer ?
#
loop_
_entity_poly.entity_id
_entity_poly.type
_entity_poly.pdbx_seq_one_letter_code
_entity_poly.pdbx_strand_id
1 'polypeptide(L)'
;MEEMRIYIANLGKYNEGELVGAWFTPPVDFEEVKERIGLNDEYEEYAIHDYELPFEIDEYTPIEEVNRLCEMMEDLPEYIQEELSELQSYFGSIEELCEHEDDIICHSGCDDMADVARYYLEESGQLGELPAHLQNYIDYAAYGRDMELEGTFVVTNHGVYEILR
;
A
#
# COMPACT_ATOMS: atom_id res chain seq x y z
N MET A 1 6.18 -9.81 -4.28
CA MET A 1 5.17 -9.44 -3.26
C MET A 1 4.79 -10.67 -2.47
N GLU A 2 4.60 -10.51 -1.17
CA GLU A 2 4.24 -11.63 -0.31
C GLU A 2 2.84 -12.15 -0.65
N GLU A 3 2.63 -13.43 -0.42
CA GLU A 3 1.35 -14.08 -0.66
C GLU A 3 0.32 -13.58 0.35
N MET A 4 -0.82 -13.13 -0.17
CA MET A 4 -1.93 -12.66 0.67
C MET A 4 -2.79 -13.83 1.10
N ARG A 5 -3.16 -13.86 2.38
CA ARG A 5 -4.07 -14.89 2.91
C ARG A 5 -4.80 -14.42 4.15
N ILE A 6 -5.94 -15.04 4.41
CA ILE A 6 -6.74 -14.76 5.60
C ILE A 6 -7.10 -16.08 6.27
N TYR A 7 -7.15 -16.06 7.61
CA TYR A 7 -7.58 -17.19 8.41
C TYR A 7 -9.03 -16.98 8.82
N ILE A 8 -9.92 -17.83 8.29
CA ILE A 8 -11.37 -17.75 8.55
C ILE A 8 -11.75 -18.85 9.50
N ALA A 9 -12.43 -18.49 10.59
CA ALA A 9 -12.89 -19.41 11.60
C ALA A 9 -14.42 -19.51 11.61
N ASN A 10 -14.91 -20.70 11.97
CA ASN A 10 -16.33 -20.92 12.24
C ASN A 10 -16.64 -20.29 13.60
N LEU A 11 -17.29 -19.15 13.60
CA LEU A 11 -17.51 -18.36 14.80
C LEU A 11 -18.42 -19.07 15.82
N GLY A 12 -19.46 -19.73 15.35
CA GLY A 12 -20.35 -20.48 16.24
C GLY A 12 -19.63 -21.58 17.00
N LYS A 13 -18.80 -22.34 16.32
CA LYS A 13 -17.99 -23.39 16.97
C LYS A 13 -16.93 -22.80 17.88
N TYR A 14 -16.31 -21.69 17.48
CA TYR A 14 -15.35 -20.99 18.32
C TYR A 14 -15.97 -20.59 19.65
N ASN A 15 -17.19 -20.05 19.63
CA ASN A 15 -17.91 -19.65 20.85
C ASN A 15 -18.29 -20.86 21.72
N GLU A 16 -18.34 -22.06 21.15
CA GLU A 16 -18.57 -23.29 21.90
C GLU A 16 -17.28 -23.94 22.39
N GLY A 17 -16.12 -23.28 22.14
CA GLY A 17 -14.83 -23.77 22.58
C GLY A 17 -14.11 -24.68 21.59
N GLU A 18 -14.63 -24.81 20.36
CA GLU A 18 -14.05 -25.65 19.33
C GLU A 18 -13.40 -24.79 18.25
N LEU A 19 -12.10 -25.02 17.98
CA LEU A 19 -11.36 -24.29 16.97
C LEU A 19 -11.49 -24.96 15.62
N VAL A 20 -12.33 -24.40 14.76
CA VAL A 20 -12.47 -24.85 13.37
C VAL A 20 -12.26 -23.68 12.45
N GLY A 21 -11.21 -23.73 11.62
CA GLY A 21 -10.87 -22.69 10.70
C GLY A 21 -9.83 -23.14 9.70
N ALA A 22 -9.54 -22.29 8.73
CA ALA A 22 -8.54 -22.59 7.70
C ALA A 22 -8.03 -21.29 7.07
N TRP A 23 -6.87 -21.37 6.43
CA TRP A 23 -6.32 -20.29 5.64
C TRP A 23 -6.87 -20.31 4.22
N PHE A 24 -7.15 -19.13 3.67
CA PHE A 24 -7.64 -18.97 2.31
C PHE A 24 -6.87 -17.86 1.61
N THR A 25 -6.63 -18.03 0.31
CA THR A 25 -5.95 -17.03 -0.53
C THR A 25 -6.99 -16.26 -1.34
N PRO A 26 -7.08 -14.94 -1.24
CA PRO A 26 -7.98 -14.15 -2.09
C PRO A 26 -7.65 -14.30 -3.57
N PRO A 27 -8.66 -14.31 -4.47
CA PRO A 27 -10.08 -14.18 -4.19
C PRO A 27 -10.67 -15.42 -3.54
N VAL A 28 -11.38 -15.25 -2.44
CA VAL A 28 -11.94 -16.35 -1.66
C VAL A 28 -13.34 -16.69 -2.14
N ASP A 29 -13.58 -17.98 -2.37
CA ASP A 29 -14.89 -18.50 -2.74
C ASP A 29 -15.64 -18.91 -1.46
N PHE A 30 -16.78 -18.26 -1.19
CA PHE A 30 -17.58 -18.53 0.00
C PHE A 30 -18.04 -19.99 0.09
N GLU A 31 -18.35 -20.62 -1.02
CA GLU A 31 -18.75 -22.02 -1.02
C GLU A 31 -17.62 -22.94 -0.53
N GLU A 32 -16.37 -22.64 -0.92
CA GLU A 32 -15.21 -23.36 -0.43
C GLU A 32 -15.02 -23.16 1.08
N VAL A 33 -15.27 -21.93 1.55
CA VAL A 33 -15.19 -21.62 2.99
C VAL A 33 -16.21 -22.46 3.76
N LYS A 34 -17.45 -22.51 3.27
CA LYS A 34 -18.52 -23.28 3.90
C LYS A 34 -18.13 -24.75 4.07
N GLU A 35 -17.56 -25.34 3.02
CA GLU A 35 -17.14 -26.75 3.05
C GLU A 35 -15.98 -26.98 4.04
N ARG A 36 -14.96 -26.11 3.98
CA ARG A 36 -13.73 -26.33 4.73
C ARG A 36 -13.87 -26.08 6.23
N ILE A 37 -14.72 -25.12 6.63
CA ILE A 37 -14.89 -24.78 8.05
C ILE A 37 -16.26 -25.19 8.61
N GLY A 38 -17.07 -25.87 7.80
CA GLY A 38 -18.32 -26.47 8.27
C GLY A 38 -19.44 -25.48 8.55
N LEU A 39 -19.57 -24.43 7.76
CA LEU A 39 -20.71 -23.53 7.87
C LEU A 39 -21.97 -24.20 7.30
N ASN A 40 -23.08 -24.05 8.02
CA ASN A 40 -24.36 -24.66 7.65
C ASN A 40 -25.51 -23.88 8.31
N ASP A 41 -26.73 -24.41 8.27
CA ASP A 41 -27.91 -23.76 8.84
C ASP A 41 -27.81 -23.55 10.35
N GLU A 42 -27.01 -24.38 11.05
CA GLU A 42 -26.80 -24.26 12.48
C GLU A 42 -25.63 -23.31 12.81
N TYR A 43 -24.60 -23.33 11.97
CA TYR A 43 -23.39 -22.48 12.13
C TYR A 43 -23.24 -21.62 10.87
N GLU A 44 -23.85 -20.44 10.89
CA GLU A 44 -23.86 -19.55 9.73
C GLU A 44 -22.75 -18.48 9.78
N GLU A 45 -22.27 -18.15 10.96
CA GLU A 45 -21.35 -17.03 11.14
C GLU A 45 -19.88 -17.44 11.07
N TYR A 46 -19.09 -16.57 10.45
CA TYR A 46 -17.64 -16.70 10.38
C TYR A 46 -16.97 -15.42 10.85
N ALA A 47 -15.69 -15.51 11.20
CA ALA A 47 -14.88 -14.35 11.52
C ALA A 47 -13.46 -14.56 10.99
N ILE A 48 -12.78 -13.47 10.67
CA ILE A 48 -11.39 -13.50 10.25
C ILE A 48 -10.55 -13.29 11.51
N HIS A 49 -9.88 -14.37 11.97
CA HIS A 49 -9.11 -14.33 13.20
C HIS A 49 -7.64 -13.96 13.00
N ASP A 50 -7.15 -14.09 11.77
CA ASP A 50 -5.78 -13.70 11.43
C ASP A 50 -5.71 -13.41 9.94
N TYR A 51 -4.70 -12.64 9.53
CA TYR A 51 -4.52 -12.34 8.12
C TYR A 51 -3.09 -11.91 7.82
N GLU A 52 -2.67 -12.14 6.58
CA GLU A 52 -1.42 -11.67 6.01
C GLU A 52 -1.76 -10.87 4.77
N LEU A 53 -2.08 -9.61 4.97
CA LEU A 53 -2.48 -8.67 3.93
C LEU A 53 -1.65 -7.40 4.05
N PRO A 54 -1.39 -6.69 2.95
CA PRO A 54 -0.65 -5.43 3.00
C PRO A 54 -1.49 -4.24 3.50
N PHE A 55 -2.72 -4.48 3.92
CA PHE A 55 -3.62 -3.47 4.48
C PHE A 55 -4.38 -4.07 5.66
N GLU A 56 -4.97 -3.21 6.49
CA GLU A 56 -5.72 -3.64 7.68
C GLU A 56 -7.18 -3.94 7.36
N ILE A 57 -7.71 -4.97 7.98
CA ILE A 57 -9.12 -5.33 7.92
C ILE A 57 -9.64 -5.60 9.33
N ASP A 58 -10.96 -5.66 9.46
CA ASP A 58 -11.65 -5.97 10.71
C ASP A 58 -11.96 -7.48 10.77
N GLU A 59 -12.09 -8.02 11.96
CA GLU A 59 -12.47 -9.41 12.22
C GLU A 59 -13.79 -9.79 11.51
N TYR A 60 -14.71 -8.84 11.38
CA TYR A 60 -16.01 -9.06 10.76
C TYR A 60 -16.10 -8.51 9.33
N THR A 61 -14.99 -8.18 8.72
CA THR A 61 -14.97 -7.73 7.32
C THR A 61 -15.50 -8.84 6.42
N PRO A 62 -16.54 -8.59 5.59
CA PRO A 62 -17.06 -9.63 4.71
C PRO A 62 -16.01 -10.12 3.70
N ILE A 63 -16.09 -11.39 3.34
CA ILE A 63 -15.19 -12.01 2.36
C ILE A 63 -15.21 -11.25 1.03
N GLU A 64 -16.40 -10.81 0.58
CA GLU A 64 -16.55 -10.04 -0.65
C GLU A 64 -15.76 -8.74 -0.60
N GLU A 65 -15.75 -8.09 0.57
CA GLU A 65 -15.01 -6.85 0.77
C GLU A 65 -13.50 -7.09 0.72
N VAL A 66 -13.01 -8.17 1.34
CA VAL A 66 -11.60 -8.54 1.28
C VAL A 66 -11.19 -8.79 -0.18
N ASN A 67 -12.01 -9.54 -0.91
CA ASN A 67 -11.76 -9.83 -2.33
C ASN A 67 -11.70 -8.54 -3.15
N ARG A 68 -12.61 -7.62 -2.90
CA ARG A 68 -12.65 -6.32 -3.60
C ARG A 68 -11.39 -5.49 -3.35
N LEU A 69 -10.97 -5.41 -2.09
CA LEU A 69 -9.77 -4.64 -1.71
C LEU A 69 -8.50 -5.26 -2.30
N CYS A 70 -8.42 -6.60 -2.31
CA CYS A 70 -7.28 -7.29 -2.91
C CYS A 70 -7.21 -7.06 -4.42
N GLU A 71 -8.34 -7.08 -5.09
CA GLU A 71 -8.42 -6.80 -6.53
C GLU A 71 -7.99 -5.37 -6.84
N MET A 72 -8.47 -4.40 -6.05
CA MET A 72 -8.06 -3.00 -6.20
C MET A 72 -6.55 -2.84 -6.03
N MET A 73 -5.98 -3.50 -5.02
CA MET A 73 -4.55 -3.44 -4.75
C MET A 73 -3.72 -4.07 -5.89
N GLU A 74 -4.18 -5.18 -6.44
CA GLU A 74 -3.50 -5.87 -7.55
C GLU A 74 -3.52 -5.05 -8.84
N ASP A 75 -4.49 -4.17 -9.00
CA ASP A 75 -4.58 -3.29 -10.17
C ASP A 75 -3.65 -2.08 -10.06
N LEU A 76 -3.04 -1.83 -8.91
CA LEU A 76 -2.09 -0.74 -8.73
C LEU A 76 -0.79 -1.02 -9.49
N PRO A 77 -0.13 0.05 -9.98
CA PRO A 77 1.21 -0.10 -10.58
C PRO A 77 2.19 -0.75 -9.61
N GLU A 78 3.12 -1.53 -10.13
CA GLU A 78 4.11 -2.25 -9.34
C GLU A 78 4.89 -1.34 -8.39
N TYR A 79 5.25 -0.13 -8.84
CA TYR A 79 6.01 0.80 -8.02
C TYR A 79 5.25 1.24 -6.77
N ILE A 80 3.92 1.27 -6.82
CA ILE A 80 3.08 1.58 -5.65
C ILE A 80 2.98 0.35 -4.75
N GLN A 81 2.83 -0.84 -5.34
CA GLN A 81 2.73 -2.09 -4.57
C GLN A 81 3.99 -2.35 -3.75
N GLU A 82 5.16 -2.04 -4.28
CA GLU A 82 6.44 -2.26 -3.60
C GLU A 82 6.58 -1.51 -2.28
N GLU A 83 5.94 -0.34 -2.17
CA GLU A 83 6.01 0.51 -0.97
C GLU A 83 4.62 0.79 -0.40
N LEU A 84 3.70 -0.16 -0.59
CA LEU A 84 2.30 0.02 -0.22
C LEU A 84 2.12 0.36 1.27
N SER A 85 2.82 -0.33 2.16
CA SER A 85 2.67 -0.11 3.60
C SER A 85 3.11 1.30 4.03
N GLU A 86 4.17 1.83 3.40
CA GLU A 86 4.62 3.21 3.66
C GLU A 86 3.63 4.21 3.09
N LEU A 87 3.21 4.00 1.84
CA LEU A 87 2.32 4.93 1.14
C LEU A 87 0.93 5.01 1.76
N GLN A 88 0.41 3.90 2.27
CA GLN A 88 -0.90 3.88 2.93
C GLN A 88 -1.02 4.86 4.09
N SER A 89 0.08 5.09 4.81
CA SER A 89 0.06 5.99 5.98
C SER A 89 -0.30 7.44 5.63
N TYR A 90 -0.17 7.80 4.35
CA TYR A 90 -0.50 9.14 3.87
C TYR A 90 -1.95 9.25 3.36
N PHE A 91 -2.68 8.15 3.38
CA PHE A 91 -4.08 8.09 2.97
C PHE A 91 -4.91 7.47 4.11
N GLY A 92 -6.20 7.72 4.11
CA GLY A 92 -7.08 7.20 5.15
C GLY A 92 -7.37 5.70 5.04
N SER A 93 -7.22 5.13 3.84
CA SER A 93 -7.51 3.72 3.57
C SER A 93 -6.84 3.29 2.28
N ILE A 94 -6.84 1.96 2.04
CA ILE A 94 -6.36 1.43 0.77
C ILE A 94 -7.24 1.91 -0.40
N GLU A 95 -8.53 2.09 -0.17
CA GLU A 95 -9.44 2.61 -1.18
C GLU A 95 -9.06 4.03 -1.58
N GLU A 96 -8.79 4.89 -0.60
CA GLU A 96 -8.38 6.27 -0.85
C GLU A 96 -7.07 6.32 -1.63
N LEU A 97 -6.12 5.47 -1.27
CA LEU A 97 -4.85 5.38 -2.00
C LEU A 97 -5.10 5.00 -3.46
N CYS A 98 -5.94 3.99 -3.71
CA CYS A 98 -6.25 3.54 -5.07
C CYS A 98 -6.96 4.61 -5.90
N GLU A 99 -7.81 5.41 -5.27
CA GLU A 99 -8.48 6.53 -5.94
C GLU A 99 -7.51 7.64 -6.34
N HIS A 100 -6.38 7.75 -5.63
CA HIS A 100 -5.38 8.79 -5.85
C HIS A 100 -4.08 8.24 -6.44
N GLU A 101 -4.11 7.08 -7.10
CA GLU A 101 -2.90 6.50 -7.68
C GLU A 101 -2.18 7.44 -8.66
N ASP A 102 -2.94 8.24 -9.39
CA ASP A 102 -2.38 9.18 -10.36
C ASP A 102 -1.64 10.36 -9.70
N ASP A 103 -1.88 10.56 -8.41
CA ASP A 103 -1.22 11.61 -7.62
C ASP A 103 0.08 11.13 -6.99
N ILE A 104 0.44 9.86 -7.18
CA ILE A 104 1.65 9.26 -6.61
C ILE A 104 2.70 9.12 -7.72
N ILE A 105 3.81 9.86 -7.57
CA ILE A 105 4.91 9.85 -8.53
C ILE A 105 6.10 9.16 -7.88
N CYS A 106 6.72 8.21 -8.60
CA CYS A 106 7.94 7.57 -8.15
C CYS A 106 9.15 8.13 -8.90
N HIS A 107 10.05 8.75 -8.17
CA HIS A 107 11.34 9.20 -8.68
C HIS A 107 12.34 8.07 -8.46
N SER A 108 12.30 7.05 -9.32
CA SER A 108 13.08 5.81 -9.14
C SER A 108 14.59 5.98 -9.24
N GLY A 109 15.03 7.05 -9.92
CA GLY A 109 16.45 7.38 -10.04
C GLY A 109 16.99 8.22 -8.89
N CYS A 110 16.16 8.55 -7.90
CA CYS A 110 16.53 9.40 -6.77
C CYS A 110 16.67 8.57 -5.50
N ASP A 111 17.78 8.75 -4.79
CA ASP A 111 18.02 8.05 -3.51
C ASP A 111 17.59 8.91 -2.32
N ASP A 112 17.56 10.23 -2.49
CA ASP A 112 17.22 11.16 -1.42
C ASP A 112 16.61 12.45 -2.01
N MET A 113 16.28 13.40 -1.11
CA MET A 113 15.67 14.65 -1.53
C MET A 113 16.63 15.56 -2.31
N ALA A 114 17.94 15.42 -2.10
CA ALA A 114 18.92 16.18 -2.88
C ALA A 114 18.84 15.79 -4.37
N ASP A 115 18.66 14.49 -4.65
CA ASP A 115 18.50 14.00 -6.02
C ASP A 115 17.20 14.51 -6.65
N VAL A 116 16.12 14.55 -5.87
CA VAL A 116 14.83 15.08 -6.32
C VAL A 116 14.95 16.55 -6.65
N ALA A 117 15.62 17.33 -5.80
CA ALA A 117 15.85 18.75 -6.02
C ALA A 117 16.63 18.98 -7.30
N ARG A 118 17.70 18.20 -7.52
CA ARG A 118 18.49 18.27 -8.75
C ARG A 118 17.64 18.01 -9.97
N TYR A 119 16.84 16.95 -9.93
CA TYR A 119 15.95 16.58 -11.02
C TYR A 119 15.02 17.72 -11.40
N TYR A 120 14.32 18.29 -10.42
CA TYR A 120 13.36 19.37 -10.69
C TYR A 120 14.02 20.65 -11.16
N LEU A 121 15.17 21.00 -10.62
CA LEU A 121 15.88 22.21 -11.04
C LEU A 121 16.41 22.09 -12.48
N GLU A 122 16.91 20.91 -12.84
CA GLU A 122 17.41 20.65 -14.19
C GLU A 122 16.28 20.58 -15.21
N GLU A 123 15.22 19.82 -14.90
CA GLU A 123 14.09 19.62 -15.83
C GLU A 123 13.23 20.87 -16.02
N SER A 124 13.08 21.68 -14.98
CA SER A 124 12.29 22.91 -15.06
C SER A 124 13.02 24.04 -15.75
N GLY A 125 14.32 23.92 -15.95
CA GLY A 125 15.15 24.98 -16.54
C GLY A 125 15.34 26.20 -15.65
N GLN A 126 15.02 26.10 -14.36
CA GLN A 126 15.17 27.24 -13.42
C GLN A 126 16.61 27.72 -13.30
N LEU A 127 17.57 26.84 -13.50
CA LEU A 127 18.99 27.19 -13.44
C LEU A 127 19.47 27.89 -14.71
N GLY A 128 18.72 27.85 -15.81
CA GLY A 128 19.11 28.41 -17.07
C GLY A 128 20.41 27.82 -17.60
N GLU A 129 21.21 28.65 -18.29
CA GLU A 129 22.51 28.25 -18.83
C GLU A 129 23.61 28.40 -17.78
N LEU A 130 23.55 27.58 -16.73
CA LEU A 130 24.55 27.62 -15.66
C LEU A 130 25.78 26.79 -16.07
N PRO A 131 27.01 27.40 -16.08
CA PRO A 131 28.23 26.63 -16.35
C PRO A 131 28.37 25.44 -15.40
N ALA A 132 28.85 24.32 -15.95
CA ALA A 132 28.95 23.07 -15.18
C ALA A 132 29.73 23.21 -13.86
N HIS A 133 30.80 24.03 -13.85
CA HIS A 133 31.60 24.20 -12.65
C HIS A 133 30.85 24.94 -11.53
N LEU A 134 29.84 25.72 -11.86
CA LEU A 134 29.05 26.44 -10.85
C LEU A 134 27.93 25.55 -10.27
N GLN A 135 27.54 24.50 -10.98
CA GLN A 135 26.54 23.56 -10.49
C GLN A 135 27.00 22.86 -9.22
N ASN A 136 28.31 22.69 -9.04
CA ASN A 136 28.89 22.08 -7.83
C ASN A 136 28.70 22.92 -6.56
N TYR A 137 28.33 24.17 -6.70
CA TYR A 137 28.12 25.09 -5.58
C TYR A 137 26.64 25.20 -5.17
N ILE A 138 25.77 24.49 -5.85
CA ILE A 138 24.35 24.47 -5.53
C ILE A 138 24.14 23.48 -4.40
N ASP A 139 23.52 23.93 -3.30
CA ASP A 139 23.19 23.06 -2.18
C ASP A 139 21.85 22.36 -2.44
N TYR A 140 21.89 21.29 -3.20
CA TYR A 140 20.69 20.49 -3.53
C TYR A 140 20.05 19.88 -2.30
N ALA A 141 20.86 19.53 -1.28
CA ALA A 141 20.34 18.98 -0.05
C ALA A 141 19.47 19.99 0.70
N ALA A 142 19.89 21.26 0.76
CA ALA A 142 19.11 22.31 1.38
C ALA A 142 17.82 22.58 0.61
N TYR A 143 17.91 22.65 -0.71
CA TYR A 143 16.74 22.86 -1.56
C TYR A 143 15.73 21.69 -1.42
N GLY A 144 16.24 20.46 -1.41
CA GLY A 144 15.42 19.26 -1.22
C GLY A 144 14.73 19.24 0.13
N ARG A 145 15.41 19.71 1.18
CA ARG A 145 14.84 19.81 2.52
C ARG A 145 13.65 20.79 2.54
N ASP A 146 13.78 21.91 1.84
CA ASP A 146 12.69 22.89 1.73
C ASP A 146 11.52 22.32 0.95
N MET A 147 11.78 21.54 -0.12
CA MET A 147 10.74 20.87 -0.89
C MET A 147 9.97 19.88 -0.01
N GLU A 148 10.69 19.11 0.81
CA GLU A 148 10.09 18.14 1.72
C GLU A 148 9.17 18.79 2.75
N LEU A 149 9.53 20.01 3.21
CA LEU A 149 8.71 20.76 4.15
C LEU A 149 7.44 21.33 3.50
N GLU A 150 7.50 21.65 2.22
CA GLU A 150 6.38 22.24 1.48
C GLU A 150 5.46 21.23 0.81
N GLY A 151 5.96 20.02 0.55
CA GLY A 151 5.22 18.97 -0.13
C GLY A 151 5.18 17.67 0.68
N THR A 152 4.73 16.61 0.05
CA THR A 152 4.68 15.28 0.66
C THR A 152 5.58 14.33 -0.12
N PHE A 153 6.68 13.90 0.52
CA PHE A 153 7.67 13.02 -0.09
C PHE A 153 7.97 11.85 0.84
N VAL A 154 8.18 10.66 0.26
CA VAL A 154 8.52 9.45 1.01
C VAL A 154 9.80 8.87 0.44
N VAL A 155 10.87 8.86 1.23
CA VAL A 155 12.17 8.31 0.83
C VAL A 155 12.21 6.82 1.13
N THR A 156 12.44 6.00 0.12
CA THR A 156 12.45 4.54 0.26
C THR A 156 13.66 3.92 -0.45
N ASN A 157 13.82 2.62 -0.33
CA ASN A 157 14.87 1.87 -1.03
C ASN A 157 14.61 1.76 -2.54
N HIS A 158 13.40 2.01 -2.99
CA HIS A 158 13.00 1.93 -4.40
C HIS A 158 12.95 3.30 -5.10
N GLY A 159 13.31 4.35 -4.38
CA GLY A 159 13.28 5.72 -4.88
C GLY A 159 12.55 6.66 -3.93
N VAL A 160 12.29 7.87 -4.39
CA VAL A 160 11.53 8.85 -3.62
C VAL A 160 10.14 8.97 -4.24
N TYR A 161 9.11 8.79 -3.42
CA TYR A 161 7.72 8.92 -3.86
C TYR A 161 7.22 10.31 -3.51
N GLU A 162 6.54 10.92 -4.46
CA GLU A 162 5.92 12.24 -4.26
C GLU A 162 4.41 12.07 -4.35
N ILE A 163 3.69 12.62 -3.38
CA ILE A 163 2.23 12.57 -3.33
C ILE A 163 1.69 13.97 -3.60
N LEU A 164 1.01 14.13 -4.74
CA LEU A 164 0.45 15.41 -5.20
C LEU A 164 -0.92 15.67 -4.58
N ARG A 165 -0.90 16.07 -3.33
CA ARG A 165 -2.13 16.16 -2.60
C ARG A 165 -2.31 17.47 -1.85
#